data_0b2bb73279b2f955052e6f291315262b
#
_entry.id   0b2bb73279b2f955052e6f291315262b
#
_cell.length_a   1.000
_cell.length_b   1.000
_cell.length_c   1.000
_cell.angle_alpha   90.00
_cell.angle_beta   90.00
_cell.angle_gamma   90.00
#
_symmetry.space_group_name_H-M   'P 1'
#
loop_
_entity.id
_entity.type
_entity.pdbx_description
1 polymer ?
#
loop_
_entity_poly.entity_id
_entity_poly.type
_entity_poly.pdbx_seq_one_letter_code
_entity_poly.pdbx_strand_id
1 'polypeptide(L)'
;LWQPHTLTYAMPPGWSDRWEGGPIFEEFHFTDAPSPFNGIGAVLNAKYVFNTLEKLLFATGTLPVLVGDQKYAERQDDISYSTWHRKRGMSEHMLRTFFAPMSLALNFTHIDDISAEAMLRVMAYFASSKDASRAGFLDGPPGDRLIEPIAEYLRKRGVAIDTSVPIAELLFEGDRCVGARTNDGRTYDADSVIIATPVHNAAQLLPGEMLRDPLVHGVGKLTSSPVINAHLWFDKPISRYSNLIFGCGTLLPVHADLGQASPGYEWPGKSFIEICVAPADDLMKLDDSTIVERILTDMQKFYPLARESFVKAKLVRVPKSVYRASPGAEKLRPGARTPVQNLFLAGCYTNHRFPASIEGAMRSARHAADGVLEYAGARA
;
A
#
# COMPACT_ATOMS: atom_id res chain seq x y z
N LEU A 1 16.13 -8.51 1.15
CA LEU A 1 17.13 -8.15 2.17
C LEU A 1 16.47 -7.36 3.30
N TRP A 2 16.62 -7.83 4.53
CA TRP A 2 16.13 -7.09 5.68
C TRP A 2 17.01 -5.89 5.97
N GLN A 3 16.37 -4.73 6.07
CA GLN A 3 17.02 -3.50 6.49
C GLN A 3 17.19 -3.46 8.02
N PRO A 4 18.08 -2.61 8.55
CA PRO A 4 18.08 -2.29 9.97
C PRO A 4 16.65 -1.94 10.41
N HIS A 5 16.25 -2.36 11.61
CA HIS A 5 14.90 -2.12 12.11
C HIS A 5 14.73 -0.65 12.51
N THR A 6 14.69 0.19 11.50
CA THR A 6 14.68 1.65 11.59
C THR A 6 13.67 2.22 10.61
N LEU A 7 12.82 3.14 11.05
CA LEU A 7 11.99 3.98 10.20
C LEU A 7 12.57 5.40 10.23
N THR A 8 12.69 6.04 9.06
CA THR A 8 13.21 7.40 8.96
C THR A 8 12.11 8.35 8.53
N TYR A 9 11.95 9.44 9.28
CA TYR A 9 11.05 10.54 8.94
C TYR A 9 11.87 11.75 8.51
N ALA A 10 11.58 12.30 7.34
CA ALA A 10 12.19 13.50 6.79
C ALA A 10 11.23 14.69 6.91
N MET A 11 11.66 15.72 7.62
CA MET A 11 10.90 16.96 7.81
C MET A 11 11.62 18.10 7.10
N PRO A 12 10.94 18.91 6.27
CA PRO A 12 11.57 20.04 5.60
C PRO A 12 11.97 21.14 6.57
N PRO A 13 12.84 22.08 6.16
CA PRO A 13 13.18 23.23 6.96
C PRO A 13 11.93 23.99 7.43
N GLY A 14 11.90 24.42 8.70
CA GLY A 14 10.77 25.14 9.29
C GLY A 14 9.57 24.25 9.67
N TRP A 15 9.67 22.93 9.56
CA TRP A 15 8.59 22.00 9.95
C TRP A 15 8.40 21.95 11.47
N SER A 16 9.46 22.06 12.23
CA SER A 16 9.45 22.00 13.70
C SER A 16 9.95 23.30 14.30
N ASP A 17 9.18 23.90 15.20
CA ASP A 17 9.56 25.10 15.96
C ASP A 17 10.78 24.87 16.90
N ARG A 18 11.21 23.63 17.04
CA ARG A 18 12.35 23.23 17.88
C ARG A 18 13.67 23.12 17.11
N TRP A 19 13.64 23.45 15.81
CA TRP A 19 14.82 23.37 14.96
C TRP A 19 14.80 24.44 13.87
N GLU A 20 15.77 25.33 13.90
CA GLU A 20 15.92 26.45 12.95
C GLU A 20 16.94 26.15 11.82
N GLY A 21 17.45 24.92 11.76
CA GLY A 21 18.45 24.50 10.78
C GLY A 21 17.85 23.98 9.46
N GLY A 22 18.66 23.20 8.76
CA GLY A 22 18.24 22.51 7.53
C GLY A 22 17.18 21.41 7.77
N PRO A 23 16.98 20.50 6.79
CA PRO A 23 16.01 19.41 6.93
C PRO A 23 16.39 18.46 8.08
N ILE A 24 15.38 17.92 8.75
CA ILE A 24 15.54 16.95 9.83
C ILE A 24 15.28 15.56 9.28
N PHE A 25 16.21 14.63 9.53
CA PHE A 25 15.99 13.20 9.32
C PHE A 25 16.01 12.55 10.70
N GLU A 26 14.87 12.15 11.19
CA GLU A 26 14.75 11.47 12.48
C GLU A 26 14.56 9.98 12.30
N GLU A 27 15.44 9.20 12.89
CA GLU A 27 15.44 7.74 12.83
C GLU A 27 14.81 7.14 14.09
N PHE A 28 13.80 6.29 13.88
CA PHE A 28 13.17 5.48 14.89
C PHE A 28 13.85 4.11 14.92
N HIS A 29 14.72 3.91 15.89
CA HIS A 29 15.40 2.62 16.08
C HIS A 29 14.56 1.73 17.00
N PHE A 30 14.04 0.64 16.44
CA PHE A 30 13.32 -0.36 17.21
C PHE A 30 14.32 -1.24 17.97
N THR A 31 13.98 -1.59 19.21
CA THR A 31 14.79 -2.47 20.05
C THR A 31 14.48 -3.94 19.78
N ASP A 32 15.31 -4.82 20.32
CA ASP A 32 15.08 -6.28 20.28
C ASP A 32 14.03 -6.78 21.28
N ALA A 33 13.37 -5.88 22.00
CA ALA A 33 12.32 -6.23 22.96
C ALA A 33 11.11 -6.86 22.24
N PRO A 34 10.31 -7.69 22.93
CA PRO A 34 9.04 -8.16 22.41
C PRO A 34 8.09 -7.00 22.06
N SER A 35 7.26 -7.16 21.03
CA SER A 35 6.19 -6.21 20.74
C SER A 35 5.16 -6.17 21.90
N PRO A 36 4.62 -4.99 22.23
CA PRO A 36 4.83 -3.68 21.61
C PRO A 36 6.02 -2.87 22.19
N PHE A 37 6.78 -3.43 23.14
CA PHE A 37 7.85 -2.70 23.85
C PHE A 37 9.00 -2.27 22.94
N ASN A 38 9.25 -3.01 21.83
CA ASN A 38 10.24 -2.64 20.81
C ASN A 38 9.94 -1.25 20.19
N GLY A 39 8.68 -0.95 19.92
CA GLY A 39 8.25 0.35 19.37
C GLY A 39 8.17 1.46 20.40
N ILE A 40 7.87 1.14 21.67
CA ILE A 40 7.80 2.12 22.75
C ILE A 40 9.16 2.83 22.91
N GLY A 41 10.26 2.06 22.89
CA GLY A 41 11.61 2.63 22.97
C GLY A 41 11.90 3.60 21.82
N ALA A 42 11.49 3.26 20.59
CA ALA A 42 11.65 4.12 19.43
C ALA A 42 10.88 5.45 19.57
N VAL A 43 9.64 5.41 20.06
CA VAL A 43 8.82 6.60 20.32
C VAL A 43 9.42 7.46 21.45
N LEU A 44 9.87 6.83 22.54
CA LEU A 44 10.47 7.56 23.68
C LEU A 44 11.74 8.29 23.28
N ASN A 45 12.55 7.75 22.38
CA ASN A 45 13.78 8.35 21.89
C ASN A 45 13.56 9.41 20.81
N ALA A 46 12.37 9.51 20.20
CA ALA A 46 12.06 10.54 19.20
C ALA A 46 12.21 11.95 19.80
N LYS A 47 12.76 12.87 19.00
CA LYS A 47 13.04 14.26 19.46
C LYS A 47 12.17 15.29 18.75
N TYR A 48 12.00 15.15 17.45
CA TYR A 48 11.32 16.13 16.59
C TYR A 48 9.92 15.67 16.16
N VAL A 49 9.75 14.39 15.88
CA VAL A 49 8.44 13.81 15.52
C VAL A 49 7.48 13.85 16.70
N PHE A 50 7.98 13.66 17.93
CA PHE A 50 7.17 13.73 19.15
C PHE A 50 7.82 14.60 20.21
N ASN A 51 7.04 15.50 20.83
CA ASN A 51 7.42 16.15 22.09
C ASN A 51 7.05 15.26 23.30
N THR A 52 7.43 15.69 24.50
CA THR A 52 7.20 14.91 25.73
C THR A 52 5.71 14.66 26.00
N LEU A 53 4.84 15.66 25.80
CA LEU A 53 3.39 15.51 25.95
C LEU A 53 2.82 14.58 24.89
N GLU A 54 3.29 14.70 23.65
CA GLU A 54 2.83 13.87 22.53
C GLU A 54 3.18 12.40 22.71
N LYS A 55 4.30 12.06 23.33
CA LYS A 55 4.65 10.67 23.69
C LYS A 55 3.62 10.08 24.64
N LEU A 56 3.18 10.84 25.64
CA LEU A 56 2.11 10.42 26.54
C LEU A 56 0.77 10.28 25.81
N LEU A 57 0.41 11.27 24.99
CA LEU A 57 -0.82 11.25 24.20
C LEU A 57 -0.82 10.10 23.17
N PHE A 58 0.33 9.79 22.57
CA PHE A 58 0.48 8.64 21.70
C PHE A 58 0.18 7.34 22.45
N ALA A 59 0.81 7.14 23.61
CA ALA A 59 0.60 5.94 24.42
C ALA A 59 -0.87 5.78 24.86
N THR A 60 -1.50 6.83 25.38
CA THR A 60 -2.89 6.79 25.84
C THR A 60 -3.90 6.77 24.68
N GLY A 61 -3.63 7.52 23.61
CA GLY A 61 -4.48 7.60 22.43
C GLY A 61 -4.53 6.31 21.64
N THR A 62 -3.39 5.60 21.53
CA THR A 62 -3.29 4.34 20.77
C THR A 62 -3.62 3.10 21.63
N LEU A 63 -3.76 3.23 22.94
CA LEU A 63 -4.09 2.12 23.84
C LEU A 63 -5.27 1.25 23.35
N PRO A 64 -6.40 1.81 22.85
CA PRO A 64 -7.48 0.98 22.33
C PRO A 64 -7.11 0.10 21.14
N VAL A 65 -6.06 0.44 20.40
CA VAL A 65 -5.54 -0.39 19.29
C VAL A 65 -4.76 -1.59 19.82
N LEU A 66 -4.03 -1.40 20.92
CA LEU A 66 -3.19 -2.44 21.52
C LEU A 66 -4.00 -3.44 22.35
N VAL A 67 -5.05 -2.96 23.05
CA VAL A 67 -5.86 -3.81 23.94
C VAL A 67 -7.25 -4.15 23.36
N GLY A 68 -7.66 -3.44 22.32
CA GLY A 68 -8.94 -3.64 21.62
C GLY A 68 -8.88 -4.87 20.71
N ASP A 69 -10.01 -5.49 20.53
CA ASP A 69 -10.20 -6.54 19.54
C ASP A 69 -10.36 -5.94 18.12
N GLN A 70 -10.37 -6.81 17.11
CA GLN A 70 -10.63 -6.41 15.73
C GLN A 70 -11.96 -5.66 15.56
N LYS A 71 -12.97 -5.98 16.38
CA LYS A 71 -14.28 -5.31 16.37
C LYS A 71 -14.20 -3.85 16.79
N TYR A 72 -13.19 -3.47 17.61
CA TYR A 72 -12.98 -2.06 17.93
C TYR A 72 -12.62 -1.27 16.67
N ALA A 73 -11.66 -1.76 15.88
CA ALA A 73 -11.27 -1.10 14.63
C ALA A 73 -12.44 -1.07 13.62
N GLU A 74 -13.15 -2.19 13.45
CA GLU A 74 -14.30 -2.31 12.54
C GLU A 74 -15.40 -1.27 12.83
N ARG A 75 -15.63 -0.93 14.08
CA ARG A 75 -16.59 0.13 14.48
C ARG A 75 -16.15 1.54 14.12
N GLN A 76 -14.91 1.75 13.68
CA GLN A 76 -14.36 3.06 13.32
C GLN A 76 -14.36 3.33 11.81
N ASP A 77 -14.91 2.44 10.99
CA ASP A 77 -14.89 2.58 9.54
C ASP A 77 -15.62 3.83 9.01
N ASP A 78 -16.65 4.29 9.72
CA ASP A 78 -17.50 5.40 9.25
C ASP A 78 -16.88 6.80 9.44
N ILE A 79 -15.71 6.89 10.06
CA ILE A 79 -15.02 8.16 10.31
C ILE A 79 -13.61 8.14 9.74
N SER A 80 -13.08 9.33 9.41
CA SER A 80 -11.66 9.43 9.01
C SER A 80 -10.72 9.24 10.21
N TYR A 81 -9.49 8.78 9.92
CA TYR A 81 -8.48 8.64 10.95
C TYR A 81 -8.16 9.97 11.66
N SER A 82 -8.11 11.07 10.92
CA SER A 82 -7.89 12.38 11.53
C SER A 82 -9.02 12.77 12.50
N THR A 83 -10.27 12.42 12.20
CA THR A 83 -11.41 12.60 13.12
C THR A 83 -11.26 11.72 14.37
N TRP A 84 -10.92 10.46 14.20
CA TRP A 84 -10.64 9.54 15.30
C TRP A 84 -9.50 10.04 16.18
N HIS A 85 -8.40 10.47 15.56
CA HIS A 85 -7.19 10.99 16.20
C HIS A 85 -7.53 12.20 17.11
N ARG A 86 -8.25 13.19 16.55
CA ARG A 86 -8.67 14.39 17.30
C ARG A 86 -9.62 14.05 18.46
N LYS A 87 -10.55 13.12 18.26
CA LYS A 87 -11.43 12.62 19.34
C LYS A 87 -10.67 11.96 20.50
N ARG A 88 -9.46 11.47 20.24
CA ARG A 88 -8.54 10.89 21.25
C ARG A 88 -7.66 11.94 21.92
N GLY A 89 -7.79 13.21 21.59
CA GLY A 89 -7.02 14.31 22.16
C GLY A 89 -5.54 14.35 21.69
N MET A 90 -5.20 13.62 20.62
CA MET A 90 -3.85 13.64 20.07
C MET A 90 -3.63 14.91 19.22
N SER A 91 -2.38 15.38 19.17
CA SER A 91 -2.04 16.68 18.57
C SER A 91 -2.09 16.65 17.03
N GLU A 92 -2.35 17.82 16.45
CA GLU A 92 -2.28 18.00 14.99
C GLU A 92 -0.85 17.83 14.45
N HIS A 93 0.17 18.24 15.23
CA HIS A 93 1.57 18.01 14.88
C HIS A 93 1.87 16.51 14.72
N MET A 94 1.48 15.68 15.68
CA MET A 94 1.62 14.22 15.61
C MET A 94 0.88 13.65 14.39
N LEU A 95 -0.34 14.13 14.13
CA LEU A 95 -1.13 13.71 12.97
C LEU A 95 -0.38 13.97 11.66
N ARG A 96 0.16 15.18 11.47
CA ARG A 96 0.82 15.60 10.22
C ARG A 96 2.24 15.08 10.07
N THR A 97 2.96 14.89 11.18
CA THR A 97 4.37 14.48 11.13
C THR A 97 4.54 12.97 11.11
N PHE A 98 3.75 12.22 11.86
CA PHE A 98 3.90 10.77 11.98
C PHE A 98 2.88 10.01 11.12
N PHE A 99 1.59 10.28 11.31
CA PHE A 99 0.54 9.45 10.69
C PHE A 99 0.24 9.82 9.22
N ALA A 100 0.34 11.09 8.84
CA ALA A 100 0.03 11.49 7.47
C ALA A 100 1.01 10.88 6.44
N PRO A 101 2.35 10.95 6.61
CA PRO A 101 3.27 10.26 5.70
C PRO A 101 3.05 8.75 5.66
N MET A 102 2.75 8.13 6.80
CA MET A 102 2.45 6.70 6.89
C MET A 102 1.17 6.33 6.10
N SER A 103 0.12 7.14 6.21
CA SER A 103 -1.13 6.93 5.46
C SER A 103 -0.90 7.02 3.95
N LEU A 104 -0.16 8.03 3.50
CA LEU A 104 0.18 8.22 2.09
C LEU A 104 1.04 7.06 1.56
N ALA A 105 2.00 6.58 2.36
CA ALA A 105 2.94 5.54 1.99
C ALA A 105 2.31 4.13 1.93
N LEU A 106 1.43 3.80 2.87
CA LEU A 106 0.93 2.45 3.08
C LEU A 106 -0.50 2.23 2.57
N ASN A 107 -1.29 3.30 2.47
CA ASN A 107 -2.69 3.21 2.07
C ASN A 107 -3.02 4.09 0.86
N PHE A 108 -2.08 4.88 0.36
CA PHE A 108 -2.25 5.77 -0.80
C PHE A 108 -3.46 6.70 -0.68
N THR A 109 -3.71 7.17 0.55
CA THR A 109 -4.88 8.00 0.89
C THR A 109 -4.46 9.06 1.90
N HIS A 110 -4.98 10.28 1.75
CA HIS A 110 -4.72 11.35 2.71
C HIS A 110 -5.26 11.01 4.09
N ILE A 111 -4.58 11.47 5.13
CA ILE A 111 -4.94 11.17 6.53
C ILE A 111 -6.33 11.67 6.92
N ASP A 112 -6.83 12.69 6.24
CA ASP A 112 -8.17 13.23 6.45
C ASP A 112 -9.27 12.43 5.71
N ASP A 113 -8.89 11.63 4.71
CA ASP A 113 -9.78 10.89 3.83
C ASP A 113 -9.73 9.37 4.04
N ILE A 114 -8.75 8.88 4.81
CA ILE A 114 -8.66 7.44 5.11
C ILE A 114 -9.61 7.04 6.24
N SER A 115 -10.25 5.87 6.11
CA SER A 115 -11.01 5.24 7.18
C SER A 115 -10.13 5.05 8.44
N ALA A 116 -10.68 5.36 9.60
CA ALA A 116 -9.98 5.08 10.85
C ALA A 116 -9.75 3.57 11.02
N GLU A 117 -10.68 2.71 10.61
CA GLU A 117 -10.49 1.25 10.64
C GLU A 117 -9.24 0.84 9.86
N ALA A 118 -9.07 1.31 8.61
CA ALA A 118 -7.95 0.95 7.76
C ALA A 118 -6.61 1.32 8.41
N MET A 119 -6.50 2.53 8.97
CA MET A 119 -5.28 2.99 9.63
C MET A 119 -5.00 2.27 10.95
N LEU A 120 -6.04 2.01 11.74
CA LEU A 120 -5.92 1.26 13.00
C LEU A 120 -5.48 -0.18 12.78
N ARG A 121 -5.91 -0.81 11.69
CA ARG A 121 -5.43 -2.13 11.27
C ARG A 121 -3.93 -2.13 10.96
N VAL A 122 -3.43 -1.13 10.22
CA VAL A 122 -1.99 -0.99 9.96
C VAL A 122 -1.21 -0.89 11.27
N MET A 123 -1.68 -0.06 12.20
CA MET A 123 -1.04 0.09 13.53
C MET A 123 -1.06 -1.22 14.33
N ALA A 124 -2.18 -1.93 14.33
CA ALA A 124 -2.33 -3.21 15.01
C ALA A 124 -1.37 -4.27 14.42
N TYR A 125 -1.19 -4.30 13.10
CA TYR A 125 -0.22 -5.19 12.46
C TYR A 125 1.22 -4.82 12.83
N PHE A 126 1.59 -3.56 12.84
CA PHE A 126 2.93 -3.15 13.26
C PHE A 126 3.23 -3.53 14.71
N ALA A 127 2.19 -3.57 15.55
CA ALA A 127 2.29 -4.00 16.94
C ALA A 127 2.11 -5.51 17.13
N SER A 128 1.83 -6.30 16.10
CA SER A 128 1.47 -7.73 16.23
C SER A 128 2.65 -8.64 16.55
N SER A 129 3.85 -8.27 16.14
CA SER A 129 5.07 -9.02 16.44
C SER A 129 6.31 -8.12 16.38
N LYS A 130 7.42 -8.61 16.91
CA LYS A 130 8.71 -7.89 16.93
C LYS A 130 9.14 -7.40 15.54
N ASP A 131 8.96 -8.21 14.51
CA ASP A 131 9.43 -7.93 13.16
C ASP A 131 8.34 -7.36 12.22
N ALA A 132 7.13 -7.16 12.71
CA ALA A 132 6.00 -6.73 11.89
C ALA A 132 6.14 -5.28 11.31
N SER A 133 6.96 -4.45 11.93
CA SER A 133 7.30 -3.10 11.44
C SER A 133 8.65 -3.03 10.71
N ARG A 134 9.31 -4.19 10.51
CA ARG A 134 10.62 -4.24 9.85
C ARG A 134 10.47 -4.15 8.34
N ALA A 135 11.14 -3.20 7.71
CA ALA A 135 11.19 -3.07 6.27
C ALA A 135 12.23 -4.00 5.65
N GLY A 136 11.97 -4.45 4.42
CA GLY A 136 12.92 -5.21 3.61
C GLY A 136 12.81 -4.79 2.16
N PHE A 137 13.92 -4.85 1.43
CA PHE A 137 13.95 -4.65 -0.01
C PHE A 137 14.27 -5.96 -0.72
N LEU A 138 13.72 -6.13 -1.92
CA LEU A 138 14.19 -7.16 -2.84
C LEU A 138 15.61 -6.81 -3.26
N ASP A 139 16.41 -7.82 -3.55
CA ASP A 139 17.79 -7.68 -4.00
C ASP A 139 17.92 -7.41 -5.50
N GLY A 140 16.87 -6.89 -6.12
CA GLY A 140 16.76 -6.54 -7.52
C GLY A 140 15.33 -6.28 -7.96
N PRO A 141 15.09 -6.16 -9.29
CA PRO A 141 13.77 -5.87 -9.84
C PRO A 141 12.69 -6.86 -9.39
N PRO A 142 11.48 -6.40 -9.00
CA PRO A 142 10.40 -7.31 -8.58
C PRO A 142 10.00 -8.35 -9.63
N GLY A 143 10.10 -8.02 -10.91
CA GLY A 143 9.87 -8.96 -12.01
C GLY A 143 10.74 -10.20 -11.87
N ASP A 144 12.05 -10.00 -11.71
CA ASP A 144 13.05 -11.05 -11.68
C ASP A 144 13.12 -11.77 -10.32
N ARG A 145 12.87 -11.03 -9.22
CA ARG A 145 13.09 -11.53 -7.86
C ARG A 145 11.85 -12.10 -7.19
N LEU A 146 10.66 -11.74 -7.68
CA LEU A 146 9.40 -12.18 -7.11
C LEU A 146 8.50 -12.86 -8.15
N ILE A 147 8.23 -12.18 -9.29
CA ILE A 147 7.19 -12.64 -10.22
C ILE A 147 7.66 -13.85 -11.02
N GLU A 148 8.82 -13.79 -11.67
CA GLU A 148 9.29 -14.89 -12.51
C GLU A 148 9.56 -16.18 -11.73
N PRO A 149 10.18 -16.18 -10.53
CA PRO A 149 10.29 -17.40 -9.72
C PRO A 149 8.95 -18.05 -9.38
N ILE A 150 7.90 -17.26 -9.12
CA ILE A 150 6.56 -17.79 -8.89
C ILE A 150 5.98 -18.39 -10.18
N ALA A 151 6.12 -17.69 -11.30
CA ALA A 151 5.64 -18.15 -12.61
C ALA A 151 6.33 -19.47 -13.02
N GLU A 152 7.63 -19.58 -12.86
CA GLU A 152 8.36 -20.84 -13.10
C GLU A 152 7.89 -21.99 -12.20
N TYR A 153 7.69 -21.72 -10.91
CA TYR A 153 7.16 -22.70 -9.97
C TYR A 153 5.80 -23.24 -10.40
N LEU A 154 4.92 -22.36 -10.91
CA LEU A 154 3.59 -22.73 -11.41
C LEU A 154 3.69 -23.53 -12.72
N ARG A 155 4.49 -23.06 -13.69
CA ARG A 155 4.71 -23.77 -14.97
C ARG A 155 5.23 -25.20 -14.77
N LYS A 156 6.17 -25.39 -13.83
CA LYS A 156 6.69 -26.73 -13.46
C LYS A 156 5.61 -27.67 -12.88
N ARG A 157 4.46 -27.13 -12.47
CA ARG A 157 3.29 -27.89 -11.98
C ARG A 157 2.18 -28.00 -13.00
N GLY A 158 2.45 -27.65 -14.26
CA GLY A 158 1.49 -27.78 -15.36
C GLY A 158 0.49 -26.63 -15.44
N VAL A 159 0.70 -25.52 -14.71
CA VAL A 159 -0.16 -24.34 -14.84
C VAL A 159 0.19 -23.60 -16.13
N ALA A 160 -0.77 -23.41 -17.01
CA ALA A 160 -0.64 -22.54 -18.17
C ALA A 160 -0.72 -21.07 -17.73
N ILE A 161 0.18 -20.24 -18.24
CA ILE A 161 0.21 -18.78 -17.96
C ILE A 161 0.26 -18.08 -19.32
N ASP A 162 -0.88 -17.51 -19.71
CA ASP A 162 -1.04 -16.76 -20.95
C ASP A 162 -0.95 -15.26 -20.62
N THR A 163 -0.03 -14.57 -21.27
CA THR A 163 0.16 -13.12 -21.15
C THR A 163 -0.38 -12.41 -22.39
N SER A 164 -0.69 -11.11 -22.25
CA SER A 164 -1.26 -10.30 -23.34
C SER A 164 -2.61 -10.84 -23.88
N VAL A 165 -3.38 -11.45 -22.98
CA VAL A 165 -4.69 -12.05 -23.27
C VAL A 165 -5.75 -11.34 -22.43
N PRO A 166 -6.22 -10.14 -22.84
CA PRO A 166 -7.25 -9.42 -22.10
C PRO A 166 -8.59 -10.13 -22.20
N ILE A 167 -9.22 -10.38 -21.06
CA ILE A 167 -10.56 -10.97 -20.95
C ILE A 167 -11.61 -9.89 -21.21
N ALA A 168 -12.53 -10.16 -22.14
CA ALA A 168 -13.64 -9.27 -22.47
C ALA A 168 -14.85 -9.51 -21.57
N GLU A 169 -15.20 -10.77 -21.34
CA GLU A 169 -16.40 -11.15 -20.59
C GLU A 169 -16.29 -12.55 -19.99
N LEU A 170 -17.14 -12.81 -19.02
CA LEU A 170 -17.39 -14.16 -18.48
C LEU A 170 -18.55 -14.81 -19.26
N LEU A 171 -18.47 -16.13 -19.42
CA LEU A 171 -19.49 -16.94 -20.10
C LEU A 171 -20.33 -17.66 -19.06
N PHE A 172 -21.66 -17.66 -19.27
CA PHE A 172 -22.61 -18.28 -18.35
C PHE A 172 -23.57 -19.23 -19.08
N GLU A 173 -23.86 -20.35 -18.43
CA GLU A 173 -24.95 -21.26 -18.80
C GLU A 173 -25.86 -21.39 -17.57
N GLY A 174 -27.04 -20.75 -17.63
CA GLY A 174 -27.92 -20.64 -16.48
C GLY A 174 -27.25 -19.88 -15.33
N ASP A 175 -27.19 -20.51 -14.19
CA ASP A 175 -26.58 -19.98 -12.94
C ASP A 175 -25.09 -20.36 -12.76
N ARG A 176 -24.46 -20.93 -13.80
CA ARG A 176 -23.07 -21.41 -13.76
C ARG A 176 -22.17 -20.56 -14.67
N CYS A 177 -21.01 -20.15 -14.17
CA CYS A 177 -19.94 -19.60 -14.99
C CYS A 177 -19.17 -20.74 -15.67
N VAL A 178 -19.19 -20.79 -17.00
CA VAL A 178 -18.59 -21.89 -17.80
C VAL A 178 -17.24 -21.50 -18.40
N GLY A 179 -16.80 -20.26 -18.25
CA GLY A 179 -15.52 -19.83 -18.79
C GLY A 179 -15.42 -18.32 -19.00
N ALA A 180 -14.50 -17.95 -19.88
CA ALA A 180 -14.25 -16.56 -20.23
C ALA A 180 -13.96 -16.39 -21.73
N ARG A 181 -14.29 -15.22 -22.30
CA ARG A 181 -13.96 -14.82 -23.66
C ARG A 181 -12.97 -13.67 -23.66
N THR A 182 -12.01 -13.75 -24.54
CA THR A 182 -10.99 -12.72 -24.74
C THR A 182 -11.45 -11.66 -25.74
N ASN A 183 -10.76 -10.51 -25.80
CA ASN A 183 -11.07 -9.44 -26.77
C ASN A 183 -10.88 -9.86 -28.23
N ASP A 184 -10.03 -10.86 -28.51
CA ASP A 184 -9.83 -11.43 -29.85
C ASP A 184 -10.79 -12.58 -30.18
N GLY A 185 -11.76 -12.86 -29.31
CA GLY A 185 -12.84 -13.83 -29.53
C GLY A 185 -12.52 -15.28 -29.13
N ARG A 186 -11.32 -15.59 -28.64
CA ARG A 186 -11.01 -16.93 -28.11
C ARG A 186 -11.78 -17.17 -26.81
N THR A 187 -12.13 -18.44 -26.57
CA THR A 187 -12.82 -18.88 -25.34
C THR A 187 -11.92 -19.78 -24.50
N TYR A 188 -12.06 -19.69 -23.21
CA TYR A 188 -11.46 -20.58 -22.24
C TYR A 188 -12.58 -21.20 -21.41
N ASP A 189 -12.78 -22.51 -21.55
CA ASP A 189 -13.77 -23.24 -20.75
C ASP A 189 -13.18 -23.57 -19.38
N ALA A 190 -14.02 -23.53 -18.35
CA ALA A 190 -13.59 -23.76 -16.97
C ALA A 190 -14.71 -24.32 -16.10
N ASP A 191 -14.35 -25.22 -15.18
CA ASP A 191 -15.26 -25.72 -14.14
C ASP A 191 -15.50 -24.70 -13.05
N SER A 192 -14.49 -23.87 -12.76
CA SER A 192 -14.56 -22.75 -11.82
C SER A 192 -13.71 -21.58 -12.30
N VAL A 193 -14.13 -20.36 -11.97
CA VAL A 193 -13.43 -19.13 -12.35
C VAL A 193 -13.11 -18.29 -11.12
N ILE A 194 -11.88 -17.77 -11.05
CA ILE A 194 -11.46 -16.78 -10.06
C ILE A 194 -11.13 -15.46 -10.78
N ILE A 195 -11.86 -14.40 -10.47
CA ILE A 195 -11.50 -13.04 -10.90
C ILE A 195 -10.46 -12.49 -9.92
N ALA A 196 -9.20 -12.40 -10.37
CA ALA A 196 -8.09 -11.88 -9.57
C ALA A 196 -7.56 -10.53 -10.08
N THR A 197 -8.40 -9.77 -10.76
CA THR A 197 -8.07 -8.46 -11.32
C THR A 197 -8.28 -7.33 -10.29
N PRO A 198 -7.75 -6.11 -10.51
CA PRO A 198 -8.12 -4.93 -9.71
C PRO A 198 -9.65 -4.71 -9.67
N VAL A 199 -10.15 -4.08 -8.59
CA VAL A 199 -11.59 -3.94 -8.34
C VAL A 199 -12.38 -3.34 -9.51
N HIS A 200 -11.81 -2.35 -10.20
CA HIS A 200 -12.47 -1.71 -11.34
C HIS A 200 -12.61 -2.62 -12.57
N ASN A 201 -11.67 -3.56 -12.76
CA ASN A 201 -11.78 -4.59 -13.81
C ASN A 201 -12.74 -5.69 -13.37
N ALA A 202 -12.72 -6.10 -12.10
CA ALA A 202 -13.69 -7.05 -11.56
C ALA A 202 -15.13 -6.51 -11.72
N ALA A 203 -15.36 -5.22 -11.47
CA ALA A 203 -16.65 -4.57 -11.68
C ALA A 203 -17.13 -4.59 -13.14
N GLN A 204 -16.20 -4.59 -14.11
CA GLN A 204 -16.53 -4.67 -15.53
C GLN A 204 -16.85 -6.11 -15.99
N LEU A 205 -16.21 -7.09 -15.36
CA LEU A 205 -16.40 -8.51 -15.70
C LEU A 205 -17.66 -9.11 -15.07
N LEU A 206 -18.11 -8.59 -13.92
CA LEU A 206 -19.32 -9.05 -13.27
C LEU A 206 -20.57 -8.51 -13.97
N PRO A 207 -21.61 -9.35 -14.23
CA PRO A 207 -22.88 -8.89 -14.73
C PRO A 207 -23.50 -7.79 -13.86
N GLY A 208 -24.10 -6.77 -14.49
CA GLY A 208 -24.65 -5.62 -13.78
C GLY A 208 -25.75 -5.98 -12.76
N GLU A 209 -26.51 -7.03 -13.00
CA GLU A 209 -27.49 -7.59 -12.07
C GLU A 209 -26.81 -8.22 -10.84
N MET A 210 -25.68 -8.91 -11.03
CA MET A 210 -24.90 -9.50 -9.93
C MET A 210 -24.33 -8.43 -9.00
N LEU A 211 -23.96 -7.26 -9.52
CA LEU A 211 -23.48 -6.13 -8.71
C LEU A 211 -24.54 -5.55 -7.76
N ARG A 212 -25.81 -6.01 -7.83
CA ARG A 212 -26.85 -5.65 -6.88
C ARG A 212 -26.91 -6.61 -5.69
N ASP A 213 -26.29 -7.78 -5.81
CA ASP A 213 -26.29 -8.79 -4.76
C ASP A 213 -25.47 -8.35 -3.56
N PRO A 214 -25.95 -8.53 -2.31
CA PRO A 214 -25.25 -8.15 -1.09
C PRO A 214 -23.83 -8.70 -0.96
N LEU A 215 -23.52 -9.86 -1.55
CA LEU A 215 -22.17 -10.47 -1.47
C LEU A 215 -21.13 -9.69 -2.27
N VAL A 216 -21.51 -9.04 -3.36
CA VAL A 216 -20.57 -8.41 -4.29
C VAL A 216 -20.89 -6.95 -4.66
N HIS A 217 -21.98 -6.37 -4.13
CA HIS A 217 -22.41 -5.00 -4.45
C HIS A 217 -21.32 -3.94 -4.20
N GLY A 218 -20.43 -4.20 -3.27
CA GLY A 218 -19.30 -3.31 -2.96
C GLY A 218 -18.29 -3.21 -4.08
N VAL A 219 -18.14 -4.23 -4.93
CA VAL A 219 -17.23 -4.23 -6.10
C VAL A 219 -17.51 -3.03 -7.01
N GLY A 220 -18.78 -2.74 -7.26
CA GLY A 220 -19.20 -1.61 -8.10
C GLY A 220 -19.13 -0.23 -7.40
N LYS A 221 -18.91 -0.18 -6.08
CA LYS A 221 -18.88 1.05 -5.27
C LYS A 221 -17.50 1.45 -4.82
N LEU A 222 -16.56 0.50 -4.71
CA LEU A 222 -15.19 0.78 -4.32
C LEU A 222 -14.47 1.59 -5.40
N THR A 223 -13.85 2.68 -5.00
CA THR A 223 -13.01 3.52 -5.87
C THR A 223 -11.54 3.15 -5.72
N SER A 224 -10.69 3.60 -6.64
CA SER A 224 -9.25 3.33 -6.60
C SER A 224 -8.45 4.62 -6.41
N SER A 225 -7.31 4.53 -5.73
CA SER A 225 -6.35 5.63 -5.61
C SER A 225 -5.39 5.61 -6.80
N PRO A 226 -5.19 6.74 -7.50
CA PRO A 226 -4.15 6.88 -8.51
C PRO A 226 -2.78 7.01 -7.86
N VAL A 227 -1.77 6.44 -8.51
CA VAL A 227 -0.37 6.45 -8.06
C VAL A 227 0.55 6.85 -9.19
N ILE A 228 1.55 7.65 -8.89
CA ILE A 228 2.70 7.90 -9.77
C ILE A 228 3.94 7.37 -9.07
N ASN A 229 4.59 6.37 -9.68
CA ASN A 229 5.89 5.94 -9.24
C ASN A 229 6.96 6.69 -10.04
N ALA A 230 7.74 7.51 -9.34
CA ALA A 230 8.75 8.37 -9.94
C ALA A 230 10.15 7.79 -9.68
N HIS A 231 10.86 7.49 -10.75
CA HIS A 231 12.25 7.04 -10.72
C HIS A 231 13.14 8.19 -11.18
N LEU A 232 14.08 8.61 -10.33
CA LEU A 232 15.01 9.71 -10.60
C LEU A 232 16.46 9.24 -10.45
N TRP A 233 17.30 9.59 -11.43
CA TRP A 233 18.73 9.29 -11.45
C TRP A 233 19.54 10.55 -11.23
N PHE A 234 20.58 10.43 -10.41
CA PHE A 234 21.48 11.51 -10.04
C PHE A 234 22.93 11.07 -10.26
N ASP A 235 23.78 11.95 -10.80
CA ASP A 235 25.20 11.66 -11.08
C ASP A 235 26.10 11.79 -9.85
N LYS A 236 25.54 12.18 -8.70
CA LYS A 236 26.19 12.25 -7.38
C LYS A 236 25.35 11.51 -6.34
N PRO A 237 25.94 11.02 -5.24
CA PRO A 237 25.17 10.50 -4.13
C PRO A 237 24.47 11.66 -3.42
N ILE A 238 23.13 11.62 -3.37
CA ILE A 238 22.33 12.65 -2.72
C ILE A 238 21.76 12.20 -1.38
N SER A 239 21.63 10.89 -1.16
CA SER A 239 21.16 10.31 0.10
C SER A 239 22.24 9.39 0.69
N ARG A 240 22.27 9.33 2.03
CA ARG A 240 23.10 8.38 2.78
C ARG A 240 22.29 7.23 3.39
N TYR A 241 20.98 7.27 3.21
CA TYR A 241 20.06 6.32 3.84
C TYR A 241 19.80 5.14 2.92
N SER A 242 19.92 3.93 3.47
CA SER A 242 19.63 2.67 2.78
C SER A 242 18.23 2.11 3.11
N ASN A 243 17.40 2.86 3.85
CA ASN A 243 16.06 2.46 4.28
C ASN A 243 14.98 3.35 3.67
N LEU A 244 13.71 2.97 3.91
CA LEU A 244 12.55 3.79 3.55
C LEU A 244 12.51 5.08 4.35
N ILE A 245 12.23 6.19 3.67
CA ILE A 245 12.11 7.52 4.25
C ILE A 245 10.68 8.01 4.05
N PHE A 246 10.04 8.42 5.14
CA PHE A 246 8.72 9.03 5.17
C PHE A 246 8.86 10.55 5.15
N GLY A 247 8.44 11.22 4.08
CA GLY A 247 8.58 12.67 3.91
C GLY A 247 7.35 13.45 4.34
N CYS A 248 7.53 14.44 5.21
CA CYS A 248 6.45 15.27 5.72
C CYS A 248 6.15 16.44 4.76
N GLY A 249 4.88 16.65 4.43
CA GLY A 249 4.39 17.86 3.75
C GLY A 249 4.96 18.12 2.34
N THR A 250 5.34 17.07 1.62
CA THR A 250 5.96 17.14 0.30
C THR A 250 5.38 16.07 -0.64
N LEU A 251 5.73 16.14 -1.93
CA LEU A 251 5.44 15.08 -2.91
C LEU A 251 6.33 13.84 -2.76
N LEU A 252 7.08 13.73 -1.67
CA LEU A 252 7.91 12.57 -1.33
C LEU A 252 7.35 11.85 -0.10
N PRO A 253 6.08 11.41 -0.09
CA PRO A 253 5.49 10.81 1.11
C PRO A 253 6.22 9.54 1.54
N VAL A 254 6.75 8.78 0.57
CA VAL A 254 7.69 7.68 0.81
C VAL A 254 8.66 7.59 -0.36
N HIS A 255 9.93 7.45 -0.03
CA HIS A 255 11.00 7.29 -1.02
C HIS A 255 12.18 6.50 -0.46
N ALA A 256 13.02 6.01 -1.34
CA ALA A 256 14.26 5.32 -1.01
C ALA A 256 15.32 5.54 -2.09
N ASP A 257 16.59 5.56 -1.68
CA ASP A 257 17.70 5.40 -2.60
C ASP A 257 17.92 3.91 -2.86
N LEU A 258 17.38 3.40 -3.98
CA LEU A 258 17.47 2.00 -4.34
C LEU A 258 18.92 1.59 -4.63
N GLY A 259 19.76 2.51 -5.12
CA GLY A 259 21.18 2.28 -5.29
C GLY A 259 21.92 1.93 -4.00
N GLN A 260 21.37 2.36 -2.85
CA GLN A 260 21.89 2.04 -1.52
C GLN A 260 21.11 0.90 -0.82
N ALA A 261 19.82 0.79 -1.11
CA ALA A 261 18.94 -0.15 -0.41
C ALA A 261 18.95 -1.56 -1.01
N SER A 262 19.32 -1.71 -2.30
CA SER A 262 19.19 -2.97 -3.03
C SER A 262 20.38 -3.19 -4.00
N PRO A 263 21.16 -4.27 -3.84
CA PRO A 263 22.31 -4.57 -4.69
C PRO A 263 21.99 -4.65 -6.19
N GLY A 264 20.79 -5.09 -6.55
CA GLY A 264 20.37 -5.18 -7.96
C GLY A 264 20.16 -3.83 -8.64
N TYR A 265 20.22 -2.72 -7.88
CA TYR A 265 20.15 -1.35 -8.37
C TYR A 265 21.40 -0.53 -8.04
N GLU A 266 22.46 -1.21 -7.56
CA GLU A 266 23.68 -0.53 -7.16
C GLU A 266 24.25 0.31 -8.31
N TRP A 267 24.56 1.58 -7.99
CA TRP A 267 25.14 2.53 -8.90
C TRP A 267 26.23 3.34 -8.18
N PRO A 268 27.48 2.83 -8.14
CA PRO A 268 28.54 3.38 -7.32
C PRO A 268 28.77 4.88 -7.54
N GLY A 269 28.82 5.64 -6.45
CA GLY A 269 29.04 7.10 -6.47
C GLY A 269 27.87 7.93 -6.99
N LYS A 270 26.68 7.35 -7.14
CA LYS A 270 25.48 7.98 -7.68
C LYS A 270 24.25 7.59 -6.85
N SER A 271 23.10 8.23 -7.09
CA SER A 271 21.84 7.87 -6.48
C SER A 271 20.79 7.49 -7.50
N PHE A 272 19.98 6.49 -7.13
CA PHE A 272 18.77 6.11 -7.84
C PHE A 272 17.60 6.16 -6.85
N ILE A 273 16.84 7.26 -6.88
CA ILE A 273 15.72 7.48 -5.96
C ILE A 273 14.41 7.02 -6.59
N GLU A 274 13.72 6.16 -5.87
CA GLU A 274 12.33 5.81 -6.15
C GLU A 274 11.41 6.55 -5.18
N ILE A 275 10.34 7.15 -5.71
CA ILE A 275 9.32 7.89 -4.96
C ILE A 275 7.96 7.34 -5.33
N CYS A 276 7.17 6.92 -4.36
CA CYS A 276 5.77 6.58 -4.56
C CYS A 276 4.90 7.79 -4.18
N VAL A 277 4.40 8.50 -5.21
CA VAL A 277 3.50 9.65 -5.02
C VAL A 277 2.07 9.16 -5.06
N ALA A 278 1.39 9.18 -3.92
CA ALA A 278 0.01 8.73 -3.76
C ALA A 278 -0.71 9.47 -2.62
N PRO A 279 -2.00 9.78 -2.78
CA PRO A 279 -2.77 9.71 -4.02
C PRO A 279 -2.30 10.78 -5.02
N ALA A 280 -2.42 10.49 -6.31
CA ALA A 280 -1.91 11.36 -7.38
C ALA A 280 -3.03 11.99 -8.23
N ASP A 281 -4.22 12.18 -7.66
CA ASP A 281 -5.42 12.64 -8.38
C ASP A 281 -5.16 13.91 -9.21
N ASP A 282 -4.57 14.94 -8.61
CA ASP A 282 -4.30 16.20 -9.29
C ASP A 282 -3.11 16.13 -10.25
N LEU A 283 -2.16 15.24 -9.98
CA LEU A 283 -0.96 15.08 -10.79
C LEU A 283 -1.23 14.30 -12.08
N MET A 284 -2.24 13.42 -12.10
CA MET A 284 -2.57 12.62 -13.28
C MET A 284 -2.89 13.45 -14.53
N LYS A 285 -3.26 14.71 -14.36
CA LYS A 285 -3.64 15.65 -15.45
C LYS A 285 -2.46 16.45 -15.96
N LEU A 286 -1.32 16.43 -15.28
CA LEU A 286 -0.14 17.22 -15.62
C LEU A 286 0.79 16.42 -16.54
N ASP A 287 1.61 17.11 -17.30
CA ASP A 287 2.69 16.51 -18.08
C ASP A 287 3.85 16.05 -17.16
N ASP A 288 4.67 15.14 -17.69
CA ASP A 288 5.77 14.56 -16.92
C ASP A 288 6.81 15.60 -16.49
N SER A 289 7.09 16.59 -17.32
CA SER A 289 8.07 17.64 -17.00
C SER A 289 7.63 18.48 -15.82
N THR A 290 6.35 18.86 -15.79
CA THR A 290 5.75 19.60 -14.66
C THR A 290 5.79 18.80 -13.36
N ILE A 291 5.49 17.48 -13.41
CA ILE A 291 5.54 16.62 -12.21
C ILE A 291 6.97 16.48 -11.71
N VAL A 292 7.93 16.21 -12.61
CA VAL A 292 9.34 16.09 -12.26
C VAL A 292 9.87 17.37 -11.63
N GLU A 293 9.51 18.54 -12.17
CA GLU A 293 9.93 19.84 -11.63
C GLU A 293 9.38 20.06 -10.22
N ARG A 294 8.12 19.71 -9.95
CA ARG A 294 7.55 19.77 -8.60
C ARG A 294 8.24 18.83 -7.62
N ILE A 295 8.52 17.59 -8.08
CA ILE A 295 9.26 16.61 -7.27
C ILE A 295 10.66 17.14 -6.96
N LEU A 296 11.41 17.66 -7.93
CA LEU A 296 12.76 18.21 -7.71
C LEU A 296 12.74 19.41 -6.76
N THR A 297 11.72 20.26 -6.87
CA THR A 297 11.52 21.40 -5.94
C THR A 297 11.33 20.92 -4.51
N ASP A 298 10.53 19.88 -4.30
CA ASP A 298 10.34 19.31 -2.97
C ASP A 298 11.58 18.51 -2.50
N MET A 299 12.27 17.81 -3.42
CA MET A 299 13.52 17.11 -3.10
C MET A 299 14.60 18.04 -2.59
N GLN A 300 14.72 19.25 -3.14
CA GLN A 300 15.72 20.22 -2.68
C GLN A 300 15.54 20.62 -1.21
N LYS A 301 14.33 20.49 -0.65
CA LYS A 301 14.08 20.71 0.78
C LYS A 301 14.81 19.70 1.69
N PHE A 302 15.07 18.50 1.17
CA PHE A 302 15.74 17.40 1.88
C PHE A 302 17.17 17.18 1.40
N TYR A 303 17.39 17.32 0.10
CA TYR A 303 18.62 16.98 -0.60
C TYR A 303 19.11 18.19 -1.40
N PRO A 304 19.95 19.05 -0.84
CA PRO A 304 20.38 20.30 -1.50
C PRO A 304 20.98 20.10 -2.88
N LEU A 305 21.68 18.98 -3.10
CA LEU A 305 22.32 18.64 -4.39
C LEU A 305 21.35 18.06 -5.44
N ALA A 306 20.07 17.82 -5.09
CA ALA A 306 19.16 17.09 -5.97
C ALA A 306 19.02 17.73 -7.35
N ARG A 307 18.86 19.04 -7.45
CA ARG A 307 18.69 19.71 -8.74
C ARG A 307 19.98 19.75 -9.57
N GLU A 308 21.11 20.01 -8.92
CA GLU A 308 22.43 20.11 -9.57
C GLU A 308 22.86 18.78 -10.15
N SER A 309 22.62 17.68 -9.45
CA SER A 309 23.04 16.33 -9.81
C SER A 309 21.97 15.52 -10.58
N PHE A 310 20.82 16.12 -10.89
CA PHE A 310 19.74 15.44 -11.60
C PHE A 310 20.14 15.11 -13.04
N VAL A 311 19.94 13.85 -13.45
CA VAL A 311 20.27 13.33 -14.80
C VAL A 311 18.99 13.12 -15.61
N LYS A 312 18.04 12.34 -15.09
CA LYS A 312 16.79 11.99 -15.77
C LYS A 312 15.74 11.48 -14.80
N ALA A 313 14.51 11.47 -15.24
CA ALA A 313 13.41 10.81 -14.55
C ALA A 313 12.62 9.90 -15.48
N LYS A 314 11.92 8.93 -14.88
CA LYS A 314 10.88 8.14 -15.53
C LYS A 314 9.69 8.06 -14.60
N LEU A 315 8.50 8.42 -15.09
CA LEU A 315 7.25 8.31 -14.35
C LEU A 315 6.45 7.11 -14.82
N VAL A 316 5.95 6.33 -13.87
CA VAL A 316 5.00 5.25 -14.14
C VAL A 316 3.67 5.67 -13.52
N ARG A 317 2.66 5.92 -14.37
CA ARG A 317 1.33 6.35 -13.96
C ARG A 317 0.41 5.15 -13.84
N VAL A 318 -0.21 5.00 -12.69
CA VAL A 318 -1.23 3.97 -12.43
C VAL A 318 -2.52 4.67 -12.01
N PRO A 319 -3.41 4.98 -12.96
CA PRO A 319 -4.62 5.77 -12.69
C PRO A 319 -5.59 5.10 -11.71
N LYS A 320 -5.57 3.78 -11.66
CA LYS A 320 -6.40 2.97 -10.77
C LYS A 320 -5.53 1.88 -10.14
N SER A 321 -4.92 2.20 -9.00
CA SER A 321 -4.07 1.26 -8.27
C SER A 321 -4.90 0.47 -7.24
N VAL A 322 -4.59 0.56 -5.97
CA VAL A 322 -5.34 -0.11 -4.90
C VAL A 322 -6.72 0.56 -4.68
N TYR A 323 -7.66 -0.16 -4.06
CA TYR A 323 -8.91 0.48 -3.64
C TYR A 323 -8.61 1.58 -2.62
N ARG A 324 -9.39 2.66 -2.67
CA ARG A 324 -9.29 3.79 -1.73
C ARG A 324 -10.01 3.44 -0.45
N ALA A 325 -9.28 3.33 0.64
CA ALA A 325 -9.80 2.98 1.95
C ALA A 325 -10.45 4.20 2.65
N SER A 326 -11.44 4.82 2.01
CA SER A 326 -12.21 5.95 2.57
C SER A 326 -13.16 5.49 3.67
N PRO A 327 -13.68 6.40 4.52
CA PRO A 327 -14.72 6.06 5.49
C PRO A 327 -15.89 5.28 4.85
N GLY A 328 -16.24 4.15 5.44
CA GLY A 328 -17.25 3.22 4.94
C GLY A 328 -16.79 2.23 3.87
N ALA A 329 -15.56 2.34 3.36
CA ALA A 329 -15.06 1.46 2.30
C ALA A 329 -14.77 0.04 2.78
N GLU A 330 -14.36 -0.15 4.03
CA GLU A 330 -14.03 -1.47 4.57
C GLU A 330 -15.28 -2.38 4.60
N LYS A 331 -16.46 -1.82 4.89
CA LYS A 331 -17.77 -2.53 4.86
C LYS A 331 -18.20 -2.94 3.45
N LEU A 332 -17.68 -2.28 2.41
CA LEU A 332 -17.98 -2.58 1.01
C LEU A 332 -17.09 -3.70 0.44
N ARG A 333 -16.06 -4.12 1.14
CA ARG A 333 -15.14 -5.16 0.65
C ARG A 333 -15.84 -6.51 0.63
N PRO A 334 -16.00 -7.15 -0.56
CA PRO A 334 -16.66 -8.44 -0.70
C PRO A 334 -15.81 -9.56 -0.10
N GLY A 335 -16.44 -10.69 0.22
CA GLY A 335 -15.74 -11.95 0.44
C GLY A 335 -15.20 -12.55 -0.88
N ALA A 336 -14.68 -13.77 -0.78
CA ALA A 336 -14.23 -14.50 -1.97
C ALA A 336 -15.39 -15.10 -2.79
N ARG A 337 -16.55 -15.31 -2.20
CA ARG A 337 -17.70 -15.96 -2.84
C ARG A 337 -18.58 -14.94 -3.57
N THR A 338 -19.16 -15.38 -4.67
CA THR A 338 -20.19 -14.64 -5.42
C THR A 338 -21.55 -15.39 -5.31
N PRO A 339 -22.65 -14.82 -5.80
CA PRO A 339 -23.92 -15.55 -5.92
C PRO A 339 -23.85 -16.78 -6.83
N VAL A 340 -22.88 -16.82 -7.74
CA VAL A 340 -22.62 -17.96 -8.63
C VAL A 340 -21.64 -18.91 -7.96
N GLN A 341 -22.06 -20.16 -7.71
CA GLN A 341 -21.34 -21.10 -6.84
C GLN A 341 -19.91 -21.42 -7.27
N ASN A 342 -19.61 -21.35 -8.58
CA ASN A 342 -18.30 -21.65 -9.14
C ASN A 342 -17.53 -20.41 -9.63
N LEU A 343 -17.96 -19.22 -9.21
CA LEU A 343 -17.30 -17.95 -9.51
C LEU A 343 -16.82 -17.27 -8.23
N PHE A 344 -15.54 -16.96 -8.17
CA PHE A 344 -14.89 -16.42 -6.97
C PHE A 344 -14.15 -15.13 -7.27
N LEU A 345 -13.94 -14.32 -6.22
CA LEU A 345 -13.17 -13.09 -6.24
C LEU A 345 -11.88 -13.23 -5.45
N ALA A 346 -10.78 -12.73 -6.00
CA ALA A 346 -9.53 -12.53 -5.30
C ALA A 346 -8.97 -11.14 -5.62
N GLY A 347 -8.19 -10.58 -4.71
CA GLY A 347 -7.58 -9.26 -4.86
C GLY A 347 -7.49 -8.52 -3.53
N CYS A 348 -6.63 -7.51 -3.47
CA CYS A 348 -6.41 -6.70 -2.28
C CYS A 348 -7.68 -5.97 -1.79
N TYR A 349 -8.68 -5.83 -2.64
CA TYR A 349 -9.97 -5.20 -2.33
C TYR A 349 -10.97 -6.13 -1.63
N THR A 350 -10.74 -7.46 -1.60
CA THR A 350 -11.63 -8.37 -0.89
C THR A 350 -11.40 -8.32 0.62
N ASN A 351 -12.38 -8.76 1.41
CA ASN A 351 -12.28 -8.73 2.87
C ASN A 351 -11.45 -9.91 3.41
N HIS A 352 -10.15 -9.79 3.31
CA HIS A 352 -9.15 -10.70 3.90
C HIS A 352 -8.58 -10.18 5.22
N ARG A 353 -9.15 -9.10 5.79
CA ARG A 353 -8.76 -8.47 7.06
C ARG A 353 -7.32 -7.97 7.12
N PHE A 354 -6.70 -7.69 5.97
CA PHE A 354 -5.36 -7.11 5.85
C PHE A 354 -5.43 -5.82 5.02
N PRO A 355 -4.49 -4.86 5.17
CA PRO A 355 -4.42 -3.69 4.29
C PRO A 355 -4.26 -4.07 2.82
N ALA A 356 -4.63 -3.16 1.92
CA ALA A 356 -4.42 -3.32 0.49
C ALA A 356 -2.92 -3.49 0.18
N SER A 357 -2.52 -4.67 -0.26
CA SER A 357 -1.12 -5.04 -0.46
C SER A 357 -1.00 -6.35 -1.24
N ILE A 358 0.21 -6.71 -1.66
CA ILE A 358 0.49 -8.03 -2.24
C ILE A 358 0.14 -9.14 -1.24
N GLU A 359 0.47 -8.99 0.05
CA GLU A 359 0.10 -9.94 1.09
C GLU A 359 -1.43 -10.10 1.20
N GLY A 360 -2.18 -8.99 1.16
CA GLY A 360 -3.63 -9.02 1.14
C GLY A 360 -4.19 -9.77 -0.08
N ALA A 361 -3.61 -9.53 -1.26
CA ALA A 361 -4.00 -10.24 -2.48
C ALA A 361 -3.71 -11.75 -2.37
N MET A 362 -2.55 -12.15 -1.83
CA MET A 362 -2.19 -13.57 -1.62
C MET A 362 -3.12 -14.26 -0.61
N ARG A 363 -3.51 -13.58 0.46
CA ARG A 363 -4.52 -14.09 1.41
C ARG A 363 -5.87 -14.29 0.75
N SER A 364 -6.30 -13.32 -0.06
CA SER A 364 -7.56 -13.44 -0.80
C SER A 364 -7.56 -14.60 -1.79
N ALA A 365 -6.43 -14.82 -2.47
CA ALA A 365 -6.26 -15.95 -3.39
C ALA A 365 -6.44 -17.30 -2.68
N ARG A 366 -5.95 -17.43 -1.43
CA ARG A 366 -6.17 -18.63 -0.62
C ARG A 366 -7.65 -18.83 -0.31
N HIS A 367 -8.37 -17.77 0.10
CA HIS A 367 -9.82 -17.87 0.35
C HIS A 367 -10.60 -18.27 -0.91
N ALA A 368 -10.21 -17.76 -2.08
CA ALA A 368 -10.83 -18.14 -3.35
C ALA A 368 -10.53 -19.60 -3.72
N ALA A 369 -9.27 -20.04 -3.53
CA ALA A 369 -8.87 -21.43 -3.78
C ALA A 369 -9.60 -22.41 -2.87
N ASP A 370 -9.75 -22.10 -1.57
CA ASP A 370 -10.56 -22.91 -0.64
C ASP A 370 -12.00 -23.04 -1.13
N GLY A 371 -12.59 -21.95 -1.64
CA GLY A 371 -13.93 -21.97 -2.24
C GLY A 371 -14.03 -22.86 -3.48
N VAL A 372 -13.03 -22.85 -4.35
CA VAL A 372 -12.96 -23.74 -5.53
C VAL A 372 -12.88 -25.22 -5.09
N LEU A 373 -12.03 -25.53 -4.11
CA LEU A 373 -11.88 -26.90 -3.60
C LEU A 373 -13.16 -27.43 -2.95
N GLU A 374 -13.86 -26.60 -2.17
CA GLU A 374 -15.16 -26.94 -1.60
C GLU A 374 -16.23 -27.22 -2.69
N TYR A 375 -16.27 -26.35 -3.71
CA TYR A 375 -17.19 -26.55 -4.85
C TYR A 375 -16.87 -27.86 -5.60
N ALA A 376 -15.60 -28.14 -5.86
CA ALA A 376 -15.19 -29.38 -6.52
C ALA A 376 -15.50 -30.61 -5.67
N GLY A 377 -15.26 -30.59 -4.37
CA GLY A 377 -15.56 -31.69 -3.44
C GLY A 377 -17.05 -31.94 -3.26
N ALA A 378 -17.91 -30.93 -3.40
CA ALA A 378 -19.37 -31.08 -3.34
C ALA A 378 -19.97 -31.74 -4.60
N ARG A 379 -19.18 -31.86 -5.66
CA ARG A 379 -19.60 -32.49 -6.95
C ARG A 379 -19.01 -33.87 -7.18
N ALA A 380 -18.04 -34.28 -6.37
CA ALA A 380 -17.46 -35.63 -6.39
C ALA A 380 -18.27 -36.57 -5.50
#